data_f07f36007aa5aac3a7bfc2573dbc0080
#
_entry.id   f07f36007aa5aac3a7bfc2573dbc0080
#
_cell.length_a   1.000
_cell.length_b   1.000
_cell.length_c   1.000
_cell.angle_alpha   90.00
_cell.angle_beta   90.00
_cell.angle_gamma   90.00
#
_symmetry.space_group_name_H-M   'P 1'
#
loop_
_entity.id
_entity.type
_entity.pdbx_description
1 polymer ?
#
loop_
_entity_poly.entity_id
_entity_poly.type
_entity_poly.pdbx_seq_one_letter_code
_entity_poly.pdbx_strand_id
1 'polypeptide(L)'
;MPSRVIELRIDNVNAHTILQRVSIYITITIMMPTVMTYEQALEDAGSPFLLKKKLESNELYKLSRGAYSKIEHPDPLVLAHVLYPESVVTMDSALYAYGLTDVIPDKTHLATGRGAVRITRPGYRQYFTEDSLLNPGAVNVERQEGIVRMYNRERMLVEVMRRQASLPLDYYKEVIESYRKIIDELDIALVEDYMSLFKKNDYMFDILQREVL
;
A
#
# COMPACT_ATOMS: atom_id res chain seq x y z
N MET A 1 29.42 8.24 3.06
CA MET A 1 28.12 8.17 2.36
C MET A 1 28.25 8.91 1.03
N PRO A 2 28.09 8.28 -0.13
CA PRO A 2 28.06 9.03 -1.36
C PRO A 2 26.62 9.47 -1.63
N SER A 3 26.35 10.77 -1.39
CA SER A 3 25.13 11.43 -1.83
C SER A 3 25.19 11.57 -3.35
N ARG A 4 24.27 10.94 -4.08
CA ARG A 4 24.08 11.28 -5.50
C ARG A 4 23.38 12.62 -5.57
N VAL A 5 24.13 13.66 -6.00
CA VAL A 5 23.60 14.98 -6.32
C VAL A 5 23.09 14.91 -7.77
N ILE A 6 21.77 15.01 -7.97
CA ILE A 6 21.20 15.21 -9.30
C ILE A 6 21.06 16.71 -9.52
N GLU A 7 21.87 17.26 -10.39
CA GLU A 7 21.84 18.67 -10.78
C GLU A 7 20.77 18.88 -11.86
N LEU A 8 19.63 19.45 -11.48
CA LEU A 8 18.60 19.90 -12.42
C LEU A 8 18.86 21.35 -12.78
N ARG A 9 19.37 21.60 -13.99
CA ARG A 9 19.55 22.94 -14.52
C ARG A 9 18.26 23.41 -15.15
N ILE A 10 17.59 24.37 -14.54
CA ILE A 10 16.43 25.03 -15.13
C ILE A 10 16.93 26.33 -15.77
N ASP A 11 17.16 26.32 -17.07
CA ASP A 11 17.44 27.53 -17.83
C ASP A 11 16.12 28.21 -18.17
N ASN A 12 15.82 29.27 -17.49
CA ASN A 12 14.67 30.13 -17.82
C ASN A 12 15.20 31.30 -18.66
N VAL A 13 14.98 31.25 -19.96
CA VAL A 13 15.33 32.30 -20.88
C VAL A 13 14.12 33.21 -21.09
N ASN A 14 14.06 34.32 -20.35
CA ASN A 14 13.55 35.57 -20.89
C ASN A 14 14.07 36.77 -20.13
N ALA A 15 14.66 37.65 -20.89
CA ALA A 15 15.42 38.81 -20.47
C ALA A 15 14.52 39.92 -19.86
N HIS A 16 15.08 40.58 -18.95
CA HIS A 16 15.08 41.93 -18.43
C HIS A 16 14.75 41.98 -16.95
N THR A 17 15.74 41.79 -16.16
CA THR A 17 16.12 42.63 -15.03
C THR A 17 17.29 41.91 -14.29
N ILE A 18 18.33 42.66 -14.08
CA ILE A 18 19.53 42.26 -13.30
C ILE A 18 19.07 41.83 -11.92
N LEU A 19 19.00 40.54 -11.66
CA LEU A 19 18.95 39.99 -10.32
C LEU A 19 19.53 38.59 -10.33
N GLN A 20 20.67 38.48 -9.71
CA GLN A 20 21.31 37.33 -9.08
C GLN A 20 20.85 35.95 -9.59
N ARG A 21 21.75 35.24 -10.26
CA ARG A 21 21.68 33.79 -10.45
C ARG A 21 21.58 33.10 -9.09
N VAL A 22 20.36 32.86 -8.64
CA VAL A 22 20.12 31.95 -7.54
C VAL A 22 20.12 30.54 -8.14
N SER A 23 21.26 29.87 -8.02
CA SER A 23 21.36 28.45 -8.29
C SER A 23 20.59 27.74 -7.15
N ILE A 24 19.35 27.37 -7.41
CA ILE A 24 18.60 26.55 -6.44
C ILE A 24 19.12 25.13 -6.62
N TYR A 25 20.05 24.73 -5.75
CA TYR A 25 20.44 23.33 -5.61
C TYR A 25 19.35 22.61 -4.81
N ILE A 26 18.47 21.88 -5.48
CA ILE A 26 17.58 20.94 -4.78
C ILE A 26 18.41 19.68 -4.53
N THR A 27 18.95 19.56 -3.34
CA THR A 27 19.54 18.30 -2.87
C THR A 27 18.40 17.36 -2.54
N ILE A 28 17.98 16.53 -3.50
CA ILE A 28 17.08 15.43 -3.20
C ILE A 28 17.94 14.34 -2.54
N THR A 29 17.94 14.34 -1.21
CA THR A 29 18.48 13.21 -0.48
C THR A 29 17.50 12.06 -0.65
N ILE A 30 17.79 11.13 -1.54
CA ILE A 30 17.03 9.88 -1.64
C ILE A 30 17.35 9.10 -0.37
N MET A 31 16.49 9.22 0.64
CA MET A 31 16.60 8.37 1.82
C MET A 31 16.22 6.96 1.41
N MET A 32 17.15 6.02 1.60
CA MET A 32 16.87 4.61 1.40
C MET A 32 15.71 4.19 2.32
N PRO A 33 14.71 3.45 1.80
CA PRO A 33 13.56 3.04 2.58
C PRO A 33 13.98 2.19 3.78
N THR A 34 13.13 2.16 4.80
CA THR A 34 13.38 1.36 6.00
C THR A 34 13.33 -0.14 5.67
N VAL A 35 12.35 -0.57 4.86
CA VAL A 35 12.24 -1.94 4.35
C VAL A 35 12.68 -1.97 2.88
N MET A 36 13.56 -2.89 2.53
CA MET A 36 14.30 -2.90 1.27
C MET A 36 14.29 -4.27 0.61
N THR A 37 14.35 -4.29 -0.72
CA THR A 37 14.75 -5.48 -1.48
C THR A 37 16.24 -5.78 -1.27
N TYR A 38 16.70 -6.94 -1.76
CA TYR A 38 18.13 -7.27 -1.73
C TYR A 38 18.99 -6.24 -2.50
N GLU A 39 18.52 -5.80 -3.66
CA GLU A 39 19.22 -4.84 -4.51
C GLU A 39 19.37 -3.48 -3.80
N GLN A 40 18.30 -2.99 -3.19
CA GLN A 40 18.31 -1.76 -2.39
C GLN A 40 19.22 -1.89 -1.15
N ALA A 41 19.16 -3.03 -0.46
CA ALA A 41 20.03 -3.29 0.71
C ALA A 41 21.51 -3.38 0.30
N LEU A 42 21.80 -3.93 -0.87
CA LEU A 42 23.16 -3.98 -1.43
C LEU A 42 23.65 -2.59 -1.82
N GLU A 43 22.79 -1.75 -2.42
CA GLU A 43 23.10 -0.35 -2.75
C GLU A 43 23.34 0.48 -1.48
N ASP A 44 22.50 0.34 -0.45
CA ASP A 44 22.68 1.01 0.87
C ASP A 44 23.98 0.58 1.57
N ALA A 45 24.36 -0.67 1.43
CA ALA A 45 25.59 -1.18 2.02
C ALA A 45 26.85 -0.85 1.19
N GLY A 46 26.72 -0.70 -0.12
CA GLY A 46 27.81 -0.43 -1.06
C GLY A 46 28.56 -1.67 -1.56
N SER A 47 28.52 -2.79 -0.86
CA SER A 47 29.10 -4.07 -1.30
C SER A 47 28.51 -5.27 -0.56
N PRO A 48 28.60 -6.50 -1.13
CA PRO A 48 28.15 -7.72 -0.44
C PRO A 48 28.87 -7.97 0.90
N PHE A 49 30.15 -7.60 1.00
CA PHE A 49 30.93 -7.72 2.22
C PHE A 49 30.39 -6.79 3.32
N LEU A 50 30.13 -5.54 2.97
CA LEU A 50 29.56 -4.55 3.91
C LEU A 50 28.13 -4.88 4.30
N LEU A 51 27.33 -5.41 3.36
CA LEU A 51 25.97 -5.90 3.66
C LEU A 51 26.03 -7.02 4.72
N LYS A 52 26.95 -7.99 4.55
CA LYS A 52 27.15 -9.05 5.54
C LYS A 52 27.57 -8.47 6.90
N LYS A 53 28.48 -7.50 6.93
CA LYS A 53 28.91 -6.84 8.16
C LYS A 53 27.77 -6.11 8.86
N LYS A 54 26.91 -5.38 8.12
CA LYS A 54 25.74 -4.71 8.68
C LYS A 54 24.72 -5.70 9.27
N LEU A 55 24.59 -6.90 8.69
CA LEU A 55 23.74 -7.96 9.23
C LEU A 55 24.32 -8.55 10.52
N GLU A 56 25.66 -8.73 10.58
CA GLU A 56 26.36 -9.23 11.76
C GLU A 56 26.35 -8.23 12.94
N SER A 57 26.34 -6.93 12.63
CA SER A 57 26.27 -5.85 13.64
C SER A 57 24.84 -5.43 14.02
N ASN A 58 23.82 -6.07 13.48
CA ASN A 58 22.39 -5.70 13.65
C ASN A 58 22.07 -4.26 13.24
N GLU A 59 22.88 -3.67 12.35
CA GLU A 59 22.53 -2.39 11.69
C GLU A 59 21.50 -2.59 10.58
N LEU A 60 21.36 -3.83 10.10
CA LEU A 60 20.36 -4.26 9.14
C LEU A 60 19.86 -5.65 9.51
N TYR A 61 18.58 -5.90 9.36
CA TYR A 61 17.92 -7.17 9.64
C TYR A 61 17.52 -7.85 8.34
N LYS A 62 17.80 -9.14 8.21
CA LYS A 62 17.25 -9.96 7.14
C LYS A 62 15.94 -10.57 7.60
N LEU A 63 14.81 -9.98 7.20
CA LEU A 63 13.49 -10.44 7.60
C LEU A 63 13.06 -11.72 6.89
N SER A 64 13.51 -11.88 5.65
CA SER A 64 13.20 -13.05 4.83
C SER A 64 14.05 -13.05 3.56
N ARG A 65 13.87 -14.09 2.71
CA ARG A 65 14.50 -14.09 1.38
C ARG A 65 13.96 -12.92 0.56
N GLY A 66 14.84 -12.00 0.18
CA GLY A 66 14.53 -10.84 -0.64
C GLY A 66 14.03 -9.60 0.13
N ALA A 67 13.90 -9.65 1.47
CA ALA A 67 13.51 -8.50 2.27
C ALA A 67 14.47 -8.23 3.42
N TYR A 68 14.89 -6.99 3.54
CA TYR A 68 15.80 -6.45 4.55
C TYR A 68 15.18 -5.22 5.21
N SER A 69 15.57 -4.90 6.44
CA SER A 69 15.04 -3.75 7.15
C SER A 69 16.08 -3.13 8.08
N LYS A 70 16.02 -1.82 8.28
CA LYS A 70 16.82 -1.09 9.28
C LYS A 70 16.28 -1.28 10.71
N ILE A 71 15.08 -1.82 10.84
CA ILE A 71 14.44 -2.13 12.14
C ILE A 71 14.03 -3.61 12.16
N GLU A 72 14.02 -4.20 13.34
CA GLU A 72 13.77 -5.62 13.52
C GLU A 72 12.34 -6.03 13.20
N HIS A 73 11.37 -5.19 13.57
CA HIS A 73 9.94 -5.43 13.42
C HIS A 73 9.27 -4.30 12.64
N PRO A 74 9.40 -4.28 11.29
CA PRO A 74 8.77 -3.26 10.47
C PRO A 74 7.26 -3.47 10.32
N ASP A 75 6.57 -2.42 9.84
CA ASP A 75 5.17 -2.50 9.44
C ASP A 75 4.92 -3.69 8.50
N PRO A 76 4.04 -4.64 8.86
CA PRO A 76 3.75 -5.81 8.04
C PRO A 76 3.22 -5.46 6.64
N LEU A 77 2.54 -4.32 6.47
CA LEU A 77 2.01 -3.88 5.18
C LEU A 77 3.14 -3.39 4.26
N VAL A 78 4.12 -2.66 4.81
CA VAL A 78 5.30 -2.22 4.06
C VAL A 78 6.15 -3.43 3.65
N LEU A 79 6.35 -4.38 4.57
CA LEU A 79 7.03 -5.64 4.25
C LEU A 79 6.30 -6.42 3.16
N ALA A 80 4.97 -6.49 3.22
CA ALA A 80 4.16 -7.15 2.20
C ALA A 80 4.33 -6.50 0.82
N HIS A 81 4.36 -5.16 0.76
CA HIS A 81 4.58 -4.44 -0.50
C HIS A 81 5.95 -4.72 -1.11
N VAL A 82 7.01 -4.78 -0.29
CA VAL A 82 8.36 -5.12 -0.75
C VAL A 82 8.44 -6.55 -1.28
N LEU A 83 7.77 -7.50 -0.62
CA LEU A 83 7.78 -8.91 -1.01
C LEU A 83 6.86 -9.22 -2.21
N TYR A 84 5.77 -8.49 -2.35
CA TYR A 84 4.71 -8.72 -3.33
C TYR A 84 4.26 -7.39 -3.96
N PRO A 85 5.12 -6.70 -4.73
CA PRO A 85 4.88 -5.35 -5.22
C PRO A 85 3.65 -5.22 -6.14
N GLU A 86 3.30 -6.31 -6.84
CA GLU A 86 2.12 -6.35 -7.71
C GLU A 86 0.81 -6.60 -6.97
N SER A 87 0.87 -6.91 -5.67
CA SER A 87 -0.33 -7.13 -4.86
C SER A 87 -0.90 -5.81 -4.34
N VAL A 88 -2.17 -5.86 -3.94
CA VAL A 88 -2.87 -4.74 -3.32
C VAL A 88 -3.36 -5.17 -1.94
N VAL A 89 -3.02 -4.42 -0.89
CA VAL A 89 -3.54 -4.68 0.46
C VAL A 89 -5.05 -4.50 0.46
N THR A 90 -5.78 -5.45 1.07
CA THR A 90 -7.23 -5.53 1.02
C THR A 90 -7.82 -6.09 2.32
N MET A 91 -9.15 -6.19 2.38
CA MET A 91 -9.94 -6.82 3.47
C MET A 91 -9.48 -6.34 4.86
N ASP A 92 -9.36 -7.24 5.84
CA ASP A 92 -9.13 -6.89 7.24
C ASP A 92 -7.86 -6.03 7.42
N SER A 93 -6.82 -6.25 6.61
CA SER A 93 -5.61 -5.44 6.68
C SER A 93 -5.82 -3.99 6.22
N ALA A 94 -6.60 -3.78 5.17
CA ALA A 94 -6.93 -2.43 4.70
C ALA A 94 -7.97 -1.76 5.63
N LEU A 95 -8.99 -2.50 6.07
CA LEU A 95 -10.00 -1.99 7.00
C LEU A 95 -9.37 -1.53 8.32
N TYR A 96 -8.48 -2.35 8.89
CA TYR A 96 -7.75 -1.99 10.10
C TYR A 96 -6.84 -0.77 9.88
N ALA A 97 -6.13 -0.72 8.75
CA ALA A 97 -5.25 0.41 8.41
C ALA A 97 -6.00 1.73 8.26
N TYR A 98 -7.27 1.69 7.83
CA TYR A 98 -8.16 2.86 7.76
C TYR A 98 -8.93 3.14 9.05
N GLY A 99 -8.79 2.33 10.10
CA GLY A 99 -9.56 2.47 11.35
C GLY A 99 -11.04 2.15 11.19
N LEU A 100 -11.41 1.31 10.22
CA LEU A 100 -12.77 0.86 9.96
C LEU A 100 -13.16 -0.39 10.72
N THR A 101 -12.23 -0.97 11.45
CA THR A 101 -12.41 -2.07 12.43
C THR A 101 -11.33 -2.01 13.49
N ASP A 102 -11.64 -2.45 14.69
CA ASP A 102 -10.69 -2.61 15.79
C ASP A 102 -10.06 -4.02 15.80
N VAL A 103 -10.50 -4.90 14.92
CA VAL A 103 -9.98 -6.28 14.83
C VAL A 103 -8.62 -6.28 14.16
N ILE A 104 -7.58 -6.58 14.94
CA ILE A 104 -6.20 -6.72 14.44
C ILE A 104 -6.12 -7.97 13.56
N PRO A 105 -5.72 -7.84 12.27
CA PRO A 105 -5.63 -8.99 11.38
C PRO A 105 -4.53 -9.96 11.82
N ASP A 106 -4.84 -11.27 11.88
CA ASP A 106 -3.85 -12.34 12.14
C ASP A 106 -2.89 -12.56 10.95
N LYS A 107 -3.28 -12.10 9.77
CA LYS A 107 -2.53 -12.20 8.49
C LYS A 107 -2.64 -10.92 7.69
N THR A 108 -1.62 -10.64 6.90
CA THR A 108 -1.71 -9.58 5.90
C THR A 108 -2.53 -10.05 4.70
N HIS A 109 -3.62 -9.36 4.42
CA HIS A 109 -4.57 -9.69 3.35
C HIS A 109 -4.16 -8.98 2.06
N LEU A 110 -3.92 -9.75 0.99
CA LEU A 110 -3.43 -9.28 -0.29
C LEU A 110 -4.34 -9.72 -1.43
N ALA A 111 -4.79 -8.79 -2.27
CA ALA A 111 -5.40 -9.07 -3.56
C ALA A 111 -4.30 -9.23 -4.62
N THR A 112 -4.46 -10.21 -5.50
CA THR A 112 -3.55 -10.48 -6.63
C THR A 112 -4.35 -10.88 -7.85
N GLY A 113 -3.78 -10.72 -9.04
CA GLY A 113 -4.37 -11.20 -10.28
C GLY A 113 -4.52 -12.72 -10.29
N ARG A 114 -5.43 -13.24 -11.13
CA ARG A 114 -5.67 -14.69 -11.26
C ARG A 114 -4.46 -15.48 -11.69
N GLY A 115 -3.58 -14.88 -12.49
CA GLY A 115 -2.33 -15.49 -12.95
C GLY A 115 -1.18 -15.43 -11.95
N ALA A 116 -1.34 -14.78 -10.82
CA ALA A 116 -0.29 -14.63 -9.82
C ALA A 116 0.06 -15.97 -9.15
N VAL A 117 1.32 -16.13 -8.82
CA VAL A 117 1.79 -17.27 -8.04
C VAL A 117 1.14 -17.28 -6.65
N ARG A 118 0.76 -18.47 -6.19
CA ARG A 118 0.17 -18.64 -4.86
C ARG A 118 1.17 -18.28 -3.76
N ILE A 119 0.77 -17.39 -2.88
CA ILE A 119 1.53 -17.02 -1.69
C ILE A 119 1.38 -18.16 -0.65
N THR A 120 2.46 -18.91 -0.44
CA THR A 120 2.49 -20.03 0.53
C THR A 120 3.15 -19.65 1.84
N ARG A 121 3.71 -18.43 1.93
CA ARG A 121 4.36 -17.94 3.15
C ARG A 121 3.33 -17.76 4.26
N PRO A 122 3.61 -18.23 5.49
CA PRO A 122 2.78 -17.94 6.66
C PRO A 122 2.63 -16.43 6.90
N GLY A 123 1.52 -16.03 7.51
CA GLY A 123 1.23 -14.63 7.80
C GLY A 123 0.60 -13.84 6.64
N TYR A 124 0.26 -14.50 5.52
CA TYR A 124 -0.43 -13.87 4.40
C TYR A 124 -1.72 -14.61 4.04
N ARG A 125 -2.74 -13.86 3.63
CA ARG A 125 -3.99 -14.36 3.05
C ARG A 125 -4.17 -13.75 1.66
N GLN A 126 -4.22 -14.59 0.62
CA GLN A 126 -4.31 -14.17 -0.77
C GLN A 126 -5.74 -14.26 -1.28
N TYR A 127 -6.18 -13.21 -1.94
CA TYR A 127 -7.46 -13.11 -2.64
C TYR A 127 -7.18 -12.95 -4.13
N PHE A 128 -7.56 -13.95 -4.92
CA PHE A 128 -7.45 -13.87 -6.37
C PHE A 128 -8.60 -13.05 -6.95
N THR A 129 -8.28 -12.09 -7.80
CA THR A 129 -9.25 -11.29 -8.56
C THR A 129 -8.94 -11.31 -10.04
N GLU A 130 -9.88 -10.90 -10.88
CA GLU A 130 -9.60 -10.72 -12.31
C GLU A 130 -8.59 -9.59 -12.50
N ASP A 131 -7.69 -9.73 -13.47
CA ASP A 131 -6.59 -8.77 -13.66
C ASP A 131 -7.11 -7.36 -13.97
N SER A 132 -8.25 -7.26 -14.69
CA SER A 132 -8.95 -5.99 -14.96
C SER A 132 -9.52 -5.33 -13.70
N LEU A 133 -9.76 -6.09 -12.63
CA LEU A 133 -10.34 -5.62 -11.37
C LEU A 133 -9.31 -5.38 -10.27
N LEU A 134 -8.04 -5.71 -10.51
CA LEU A 134 -6.98 -5.57 -9.50
C LEU A 134 -6.58 -4.11 -9.27
N ASN A 135 -6.50 -3.33 -10.34
CA ASN A 135 -5.99 -1.95 -10.27
C ASN A 135 -7.04 -0.89 -9.86
N PRO A 136 -8.33 -0.99 -10.26
CA PRO A 136 -9.33 0.00 -9.86
C PRO A 136 -9.42 0.14 -8.34
N GLY A 137 -9.23 1.35 -7.83
CA GLY A 137 -9.22 1.68 -6.41
C GLY A 137 -7.92 1.38 -5.67
N ALA A 138 -6.89 0.86 -6.35
CA ALA A 138 -5.57 0.69 -5.74
C ALA A 138 -4.81 2.02 -5.72
N VAL A 139 -4.43 2.48 -4.53
CA VAL A 139 -3.70 3.73 -4.29
C VAL A 139 -2.43 3.47 -3.50
N ASN A 140 -1.46 4.36 -3.63
CA ASN A 140 -0.26 4.35 -2.80
C ASN A 140 -0.52 5.16 -1.53
N VAL A 141 -0.38 4.51 -0.39
CA VAL A 141 -0.56 5.10 0.94
C VAL A 141 0.80 5.22 1.61
N GLU A 142 1.15 6.42 2.03
CA GLU A 142 2.37 6.66 2.80
C GLU A 142 2.20 6.14 4.23
N ARG A 143 3.21 5.40 4.69
CA ARG A 143 3.35 4.92 6.05
C ARG A 143 4.71 5.34 6.59
N GLN A 144 4.89 5.28 7.90
CA GLN A 144 6.13 5.74 8.54
C GLN A 144 7.40 5.10 7.94
N GLU A 145 7.32 3.86 7.48
CA GLU A 145 8.47 3.07 7.03
C GLU A 145 8.57 2.91 5.52
N GLY A 146 7.58 3.39 4.77
CA GLY A 146 7.54 3.30 3.32
C GLY A 146 6.15 3.45 2.73
N ILE A 147 6.04 3.12 1.46
CA ILE A 147 4.78 3.20 0.71
C ILE A 147 4.14 1.81 0.68
N VAL A 148 2.81 1.78 0.75
CA VAL A 148 2.00 0.56 0.63
C VAL A 148 0.96 0.76 -0.46
N ARG A 149 0.85 -0.20 -1.37
CA ARG A 149 -0.23 -0.22 -2.35
C ARG A 149 -1.46 -0.89 -1.74
N MET A 150 -2.55 -0.15 -1.59
CA MET A 150 -3.75 -0.59 -0.88
C MET A 150 -5.01 -0.10 -1.60
N TYR A 151 -6.11 -0.82 -1.49
CA TYR A 151 -7.40 -0.30 -1.96
C TYR A 151 -7.83 0.91 -1.14
N ASN A 152 -8.38 1.94 -1.81
CA ASN A 152 -9.00 3.09 -1.15
C ASN A 152 -10.29 2.67 -0.40
N ARG A 153 -10.81 3.59 0.43
CA ARG A 153 -11.99 3.31 1.28
C ARG A 153 -13.22 2.94 0.46
N GLU A 154 -13.45 3.61 -0.66
CA GLU A 154 -14.58 3.39 -1.56
C GLU A 154 -14.51 1.98 -2.17
N ARG A 155 -13.35 1.56 -2.67
CA ARG A 155 -13.17 0.20 -3.18
C ARG A 155 -13.29 -0.84 -2.07
N MET A 156 -12.81 -0.55 -0.88
CA MET A 156 -12.93 -1.46 0.25
C MET A 156 -14.39 -1.67 0.68
N LEU A 157 -15.23 -0.62 0.63
CA LEU A 157 -16.68 -0.77 0.87
C LEU A 157 -17.29 -1.76 -0.12
N VAL A 158 -16.96 -1.64 -1.41
CA VAL A 158 -17.43 -2.59 -2.45
C VAL A 158 -16.95 -4.02 -2.16
N GLU A 159 -15.69 -4.22 -1.75
CA GLU A 159 -15.18 -5.55 -1.40
C GLU A 159 -15.90 -6.15 -0.18
N VAL A 160 -16.26 -5.33 0.82
CA VAL A 160 -17.03 -5.75 2.01
C VAL A 160 -18.45 -6.16 1.61
N MET A 161 -19.20 -5.31 0.88
CA MET A 161 -20.55 -5.62 0.41
C MET A 161 -20.57 -6.88 -0.47
N ARG A 162 -19.61 -7.00 -1.38
CA ARG A 162 -19.49 -8.16 -2.27
C ARG A 162 -19.24 -9.47 -1.53
N ARG A 163 -18.62 -9.41 -0.37
CA ARG A 163 -18.26 -10.57 0.46
C ARG A 163 -19.15 -10.75 1.68
N GLN A 164 -20.25 -10.01 1.80
CA GLN A 164 -21.16 -10.03 2.95
C GLN A 164 -21.45 -11.45 3.43
N ALA A 165 -21.84 -12.35 2.51
CA ALA A 165 -22.22 -13.72 2.84
C ALA A 165 -21.05 -14.60 3.37
N SER A 166 -19.80 -14.16 3.18
CA SER A 166 -18.60 -14.89 3.62
C SER A 166 -17.92 -14.30 4.86
N LEU A 167 -18.41 -13.14 5.34
CA LEU A 167 -17.95 -12.50 6.54
C LEU A 167 -18.80 -12.92 7.76
N PRO A 168 -18.23 -13.03 8.96
CA PRO A 168 -19.03 -13.13 10.19
C PRO A 168 -20.00 -11.95 10.30
N LEU A 169 -21.25 -12.22 10.63
CA LEU A 169 -22.31 -11.21 10.61
C LEU A 169 -22.00 -10.01 11.52
N ASP A 170 -21.49 -10.26 12.72
CA ASP A 170 -21.19 -9.19 13.68
C ASP A 170 -20.03 -8.33 13.19
N TYR A 171 -18.98 -8.93 12.62
CA TYR A 171 -17.88 -8.21 11.99
C TYR A 171 -18.34 -7.36 10.80
N TYR A 172 -19.18 -7.93 9.94
CA TYR A 172 -19.76 -7.18 8.81
C TYR A 172 -20.54 -5.95 9.28
N LYS A 173 -21.41 -6.12 10.30
CA LYS A 173 -22.20 -5.01 10.87
C LYS A 173 -21.32 -3.91 11.47
N GLU A 174 -20.28 -4.30 12.22
CA GLU A 174 -19.31 -3.36 12.81
C GLU A 174 -18.64 -2.51 11.70
N VAL A 175 -18.17 -3.16 10.64
CA VAL A 175 -17.52 -2.48 9.52
C VAL A 175 -18.51 -1.53 8.81
N ILE A 176 -19.75 -1.97 8.52
CA ILE A 176 -20.77 -1.11 7.90
C ILE A 176 -21.11 0.08 8.80
N GLU A 177 -21.21 -0.12 10.13
CA GLU A 177 -21.43 0.98 11.06
C GLU A 177 -20.25 1.98 11.05
N SER A 178 -19.02 1.50 10.92
CA SER A 178 -17.84 2.36 10.77
C SER A 178 -17.89 3.18 9.48
N TYR A 179 -18.36 2.59 8.38
CA TYR A 179 -18.57 3.32 7.13
C TYR A 179 -19.66 4.39 7.23
N ARG A 180 -20.76 4.12 7.95
CA ARG A 180 -21.80 5.13 8.20
C ARG A 180 -21.27 6.37 8.92
N LYS A 181 -20.32 6.17 9.85
CA LYS A 181 -19.71 7.29 10.61
C LYS A 181 -18.86 8.22 9.74
N ILE A 182 -18.38 7.72 8.61
CA ILE A 182 -17.52 8.48 7.68
C ILE A 182 -18.18 8.71 6.32
N ILE A 183 -19.50 8.55 6.23
CA ILE A 183 -20.23 8.59 4.96
C ILE A 183 -20.00 9.90 4.18
N ASP A 184 -19.92 11.01 4.88
CA ASP A 184 -19.68 12.34 4.29
C ASP A 184 -18.25 12.51 3.74
N GLU A 185 -17.33 11.60 4.09
CA GLU A 185 -15.97 11.59 3.60
C GLU A 185 -15.78 10.70 2.36
N LEU A 186 -16.80 9.94 1.98
CA LEU A 186 -16.75 9.00 0.86
C LEU A 186 -17.29 9.64 -0.43
N ASP A 187 -16.64 9.34 -1.53
CA ASP A 187 -17.16 9.60 -2.86
C ASP A 187 -18.11 8.46 -3.27
N ILE A 188 -19.43 8.69 -3.05
CA ILE A 188 -20.46 7.68 -3.37
C ILE A 188 -20.53 7.39 -4.86
N ALA A 189 -20.32 8.39 -5.73
CA ALA A 189 -20.28 8.16 -7.17
C ALA A 189 -19.14 7.21 -7.54
N LEU A 190 -17.98 7.35 -6.89
CA LEU A 190 -16.85 6.44 -7.08
C LEU A 190 -17.14 5.02 -6.54
N VAL A 191 -17.90 4.89 -5.44
CA VAL A 191 -18.38 3.57 -4.96
C VAL A 191 -19.25 2.91 -6.02
N GLU A 192 -20.22 3.65 -6.60
CA GLU A 192 -21.11 3.15 -7.67
C GLU A 192 -20.32 2.75 -8.92
N ASP A 193 -19.33 3.55 -9.32
CA ASP A 193 -18.42 3.22 -10.42
C ASP A 193 -17.69 1.89 -10.17
N TYR A 194 -17.15 1.69 -8.96
CA TYR A 194 -16.49 0.43 -8.62
C TYR A 194 -17.45 -0.77 -8.56
N MET A 195 -18.68 -0.57 -8.08
CA MET A 195 -19.72 -1.63 -8.12
C MET A 195 -20.04 -2.05 -9.56
N SER A 196 -20.08 -1.08 -10.48
CA SER A 196 -20.41 -1.31 -11.89
C SER A 196 -19.37 -2.16 -12.63
N LEU A 197 -18.15 -2.30 -12.09
CA LEU A 197 -17.12 -3.20 -12.64
C LEU A 197 -17.45 -4.67 -12.44
N PHE A 198 -18.35 -5.01 -11.52
CA PHE A 198 -18.69 -6.40 -11.20
C PHE A 198 -19.95 -6.84 -11.90
N LYS A 199 -19.95 -8.10 -12.36
CA LYS A 199 -21.17 -8.73 -12.88
C LYS A 199 -22.15 -9.01 -11.74
N LYS A 200 -23.46 -8.88 -12.00
CA LYS A 200 -24.52 -9.13 -11.02
C LYS A 200 -24.37 -8.27 -9.76
N ASN A 201 -24.25 -6.99 -9.95
CA ASN A 201 -24.00 -6.01 -8.90
C ASN A 201 -25.27 -5.40 -8.25
N ASP A 202 -26.45 -5.73 -8.75
CA ASP A 202 -27.73 -5.15 -8.28
C ASP A 202 -27.90 -5.28 -6.75
N TYR A 203 -27.51 -6.44 -6.18
CA TYR A 203 -27.60 -6.64 -4.73
C TYR A 203 -26.67 -5.69 -3.93
N MET A 204 -25.56 -5.25 -4.51
CA MET A 204 -24.67 -4.28 -3.85
C MET A 204 -25.28 -2.89 -3.80
N PHE A 205 -26.03 -2.51 -4.84
CA PHE A 205 -26.82 -1.26 -4.82
C PHE A 205 -27.91 -1.30 -3.74
N ASP A 206 -28.60 -2.43 -3.59
CA ASP A 206 -29.56 -2.64 -2.51
C ASP A 206 -28.92 -2.52 -1.11
N ILE A 207 -27.73 -3.11 -0.92
CA ILE A 207 -26.99 -3.02 0.33
C ILE A 207 -26.56 -1.57 0.58
N LEU A 208 -25.99 -0.90 -0.42
CA LEU A 208 -25.54 0.50 -0.29
C LEU A 208 -26.69 1.39 0.20
N GLN A 209 -27.87 1.27 -0.42
CA GLN A 209 -29.04 2.07 -0.08
C GLN A 209 -29.66 1.75 1.28
N ARG A 210 -29.63 0.50 1.71
CA ARG A 210 -30.34 0.08 2.94
C ARG A 210 -29.44 0.05 4.16
N GLU A 211 -28.16 -0.24 3.97
CA GLU A 211 -27.27 -0.55 5.07
C GLU A 211 -26.17 0.50 5.25
N VAL A 212 -25.83 1.28 4.22
CA VAL A 212 -24.74 2.26 4.29
C VAL A 212 -25.27 3.68 4.31
N LEU A 213 -26.19 4.03 3.41
CA LEU A 213 -26.84 5.34 3.30
C LEU A 213 -28.06 5.42 4.21
#